data_05cbb56dd0bdeb4b58d20ebd0fcdc0fb
#
_entry.id   05cbb56dd0bdeb4b58d20ebd0fcdc0fb
#
_cell.length_a   1.000
_cell.length_b   1.000
_cell.length_c   1.000
_cell.angle_alpha   90.00
_cell.angle_beta   90.00
_cell.angle_gamma   90.00
#
_symmetry.space_group_name_H-M   'P 1'
#
loop_
_entity.id
_entity.type
_entity.pdbx_description
1 polymer ?
#
loop_
_entity_poly.entity_id
_entity_poly.type
_entity_poly.pdbx_seq_one_letter_code
_entity_poly.pdbx_strand_id
1 'polypeptide(L)'
;MGMDEAMRMNRLFKLDQFNYPRFRGKIIDLYLHAFTSGEYAQYIDPRTAGTTLDALVRKGWGNMVFVGDRLAGVAMAMSLQHDRDFPAAELPAIAVERSLYISEVMVHADYRGRGIARQMVDDLLARAVDTFTDVVIRVWDKNLPALALYHKLGFYPVASIRQTKLEAPGRPFEMRKIYLHRSIRSAD
;
A
#
# COMPACT_ATOMS: atom_id res chain seq x y z
N MET A 1 -29.37 12.58 -11.57
CA MET A 1 -28.31 12.14 -10.63
C MET A 1 -28.19 13.20 -9.56
N GLY A 2 -28.69 12.91 -8.36
CA GLY A 2 -28.79 13.91 -7.29
C GLY A 2 -27.41 14.25 -6.71
N MET A 3 -27.26 15.49 -6.15
CA MET A 3 -26.03 15.93 -5.46
C MET A 3 -25.55 14.93 -4.41
N ASP A 4 -26.45 14.18 -3.80
CA ASP A 4 -26.15 13.18 -2.75
C ASP A 4 -25.49 11.90 -3.33
N GLU A 5 -25.74 11.55 -4.57
CA GLU A 5 -25.16 10.39 -5.26
C GLU A 5 -23.74 10.69 -5.77
N ALA A 6 -23.49 11.91 -6.26
CA ALA A 6 -22.17 12.38 -6.64
C ALA A 6 -21.21 12.49 -5.43
N MET A 7 -21.74 12.81 -4.24
CA MET A 7 -20.98 12.84 -2.97
C MET A 7 -20.58 11.46 -2.48
N ARG A 8 -21.19 10.38 -2.98
CA ARG A 8 -20.90 8.99 -2.55
C ARG A 8 -20.00 8.23 -3.52
N MET A 9 -19.70 8.78 -4.69
CA MET A 9 -18.85 8.13 -5.68
C MET A 9 -17.37 8.22 -5.28
N ASN A 10 -16.69 7.08 -5.36
CA ASN A 10 -15.23 7.00 -5.22
C ASN A 10 -14.57 7.62 -6.46
N ARG A 11 -13.77 8.65 -6.27
CA ARG A 11 -12.99 9.27 -7.35
C ARG A 11 -11.51 8.94 -7.15
N LEU A 12 -10.94 8.22 -8.11
CA LEU A 12 -9.53 7.84 -8.10
C LEU A 12 -8.68 8.85 -8.88
N PHE A 13 -7.57 9.26 -8.29
CA PHE A 13 -6.59 10.17 -8.88
C PHE A 13 -5.20 9.58 -8.79
N LYS A 14 -4.37 9.82 -9.80
CA LYS A 14 -2.95 9.48 -9.74
C LYS A 14 -2.24 10.30 -8.67
N LEU A 15 -1.26 9.68 -8.02
CA LEU A 15 -0.36 10.32 -7.06
C LEU A 15 1.07 10.21 -7.57
N ASP A 16 1.78 11.33 -7.63
CA ASP A 16 3.18 11.42 -8.02
C ASP A 16 3.91 12.53 -7.26
N GLN A 17 5.20 12.69 -7.52
CA GLN A 17 6.02 13.71 -6.85
C GLN A 17 5.57 15.15 -7.13
N PHE A 18 4.84 15.40 -8.23
CA PHE A 18 4.43 16.77 -8.62
C PHE A 18 3.16 17.21 -7.88
N ASN A 19 2.21 16.29 -7.66
CA ASN A 19 0.97 16.63 -6.97
C ASN A 19 0.99 16.29 -5.46
N TYR A 20 1.89 15.41 -5.01
CA TYR A 20 2.02 15.02 -3.60
C TYR A 20 2.12 16.20 -2.63
N PRO A 21 2.92 17.27 -2.87
CA PRO A 21 3.03 18.38 -1.92
C PRO A 21 1.69 18.99 -1.54
N ARG A 22 0.74 19.04 -2.48
CA ARG A 22 -0.61 19.57 -2.25
C ARG A 22 -1.43 18.70 -1.28
N PHE A 23 -1.18 17.39 -1.27
CA PHE A 23 -1.96 16.43 -0.48
C PHE A 23 -1.19 15.88 0.72
N ARG A 24 0.09 16.25 0.87
CA ARG A 24 1.02 15.70 1.87
C ARG A 24 0.43 15.65 3.27
N GLY A 25 -0.16 16.73 3.77
CA GLY A 25 -0.77 16.76 5.10
C GLY A 25 -1.90 15.75 5.25
N LYS A 26 -2.83 15.71 4.30
CA LYS A 26 -3.94 14.73 4.31
C LYS A 26 -3.45 13.28 4.23
N ILE A 27 -2.36 13.03 3.49
CA ILE A 27 -1.77 11.68 3.35
C ILE A 27 -1.08 11.28 4.66
N ILE A 28 -0.37 12.19 5.34
CA ILE A 28 0.21 11.94 6.67
C ILE A 28 -0.89 11.60 7.69
N ASP A 29 -1.97 12.37 7.72
CA ASP A 29 -3.10 12.13 8.62
C ASP A 29 -3.73 10.76 8.37
N LEU A 30 -3.92 10.38 7.10
CA LEU A 30 -4.44 9.07 6.73
C LEU A 30 -3.47 7.95 7.12
N TYR A 31 -2.17 8.13 6.91
CA TYR A 31 -1.13 7.16 7.28
C TYR A 31 -1.15 6.90 8.79
N LEU A 32 -1.13 7.95 9.59
CA LEU A 32 -1.21 7.84 11.05
C LEU A 32 -2.52 7.17 11.47
N HIS A 33 -3.67 7.60 10.92
CA HIS A 33 -4.96 6.99 11.21
C HIS A 33 -4.98 5.48 10.87
N ALA A 34 -4.47 5.10 9.71
CA ALA A 34 -4.52 3.72 9.25
C ALA A 34 -3.65 2.77 10.08
N PHE A 35 -2.49 3.24 10.57
CA PHE A 35 -1.52 2.40 11.26
C PHE A 35 -1.51 2.55 12.78
N THR A 36 -2.12 3.59 13.34
CA THR A 36 -2.14 3.82 14.80
C THR A 36 -3.52 3.62 15.42
N SER A 37 -4.51 3.17 14.65
CA SER A 37 -5.87 2.93 15.12
C SER A 37 -6.35 1.52 14.82
N GLY A 38 -7.32 1.03 15.62
CA GLY A 38 -7.95 -0.26 15.44
C GLY A 38 -7.15 -1.44 15.99
N GLU A 39 -7.57 -2.64 15.65
CA GLU A 39 -7.01 -3.92 16.14
C GLU A 39 -5.53 -4.13 15.74
N TYR A 40 -5.12 -3.57 14.60
CA TYR A 40 -3.76 -3.71 14.07
C TYR A 40 -2.90 -2.47 14.34
N ALA A 41 -3.27 -1.69 15.36
CA ALA A 41 -2.55 -0.47 15.72
C ALA A 41 -1.10 -0.75 16.11
N GLN A 42 -0.21 0.12 15.63
CA GLN A 42 1.19 0.19 16.03
C GLN A 42 1.52 1.65 16.35
N TYR A 43 2.55 1.87 17.17
CA TYR A 43 3.02 3.21 17.41
C TYR A 43 3.89 3.68 16.25
N ILE A 44 3.57 4.87 15.72
CA ILE A 44 4.38 5.59 14.73
C ILE A 44 4.61 6.99 15.27
N ASP A 45 5.88 7.41 15.36
CA ASP A 45 6.20 8.80 15.70
C ASP A 45 5.71 9.72 14.55
N PRO A 46 4.79 10.66 14.83
CA PRO A 46 4.27 11.55 13.80
C PRO A 46 5.33 12.34 13.04
N ARG A 47 6.47 12.62 13.70
CA ARG A 47 7.60 13.34 13.07
C ARG A 47 8.28 12.53 11.97
N THR A 48 8.24 11.19 12.07
CA THR A 48 8.85 10.29 11.07
C THR A 48 7.90 9.92 9.95
N ALA A 49 6.59 10.04 10.15
CA ALA A 49 5.58 9.69 9.16
C ALA A 49 5.76 10.47 7.84
N GLY A 50 5.93 11.79 7.93
CA GLY A 50 6.18 12.65 6.77
C GLY A 50 7.45 12.25 6.01
N THR A 51 8.56 12.04 6.72
CA THR A 51 9.83 11.63 6.12
C THR A 51 9.71 10.29 5.38
N THR A 52 8.98 9.34 5.96
CA THR A 52 8.73 8.03 5.34
C THR A 52 7.96 8.18 4.03
N LEU A 53 6.85 8.92 4.06
CA LEU A 53 6.02 9.14 2.87
C LEU A 53 6.75 9.95 1.79
N ASP A 54 7.50 10.97 2.15
CA ASP A 54 8.33 11.75 1.24
C ASP A 54 9.36 10.86 0.52
N ALA A 55 9.95 9.88 1.24
CA ALA A 55 10.89 8.94 0.66
C ALA A 55 10.22 7.96 -0.32
N LEU A 56 9.01 7.48 -0.01
CA LEU A 56 8.24 6.61 -0.90
C LEU A 56 7.87 7.31 -2.20
N VAL A 57 7.36 8.54 -2.12
CA VAL A 57 6.95 9.32 -3.31
C VAL A 57 8.14 9.67 -4.21
N ARG A 58 9.31 9.95 -3.64
CA ARG A 58 10.53 10.19 -4.45
C ARG A 58 10.99 8.96 -5.24
N LYS A 59 10.68 7.74 -4.77
CA LYS A 59 11.10 6.48 -5.39
C LYS A 59 10.04 5.84 -6.26
N GLY A 60 8.80 6.33 -6.19
CA GLY A 60 7.69 5.67 -6.83
C GLY A 60 6.53 6.59 -7.18
N TRP A 61 5.38 6.00 -7.23
CA TRP A 61 4.12 6.64 -7.60
C TRP A 61 2.95 5.93 -6.91
N GLY A 62 1.75 6.44 -7.09
CA GLY A 62 0.59 5.83 -6.44
C GLY A 62 -0.73 6.33 -6.98
N ASN A 63 -1.74 6.20 -6.15
CA ASN A 63 -3.06 6.77 -6.37
C ASN A 63 -3.72 7.17 -5.06
N MET A 64 -4.76 7.98 -5.19
CA MET A 64 -5.59 8.47 -4.09
C MET A 64 -7.05 8.26 -4.46
N VAL A 65 -7.86 7.91 -3.48
CA VAL A 65 -9.31 7.84 -3.63
C VAL A 65 -9.97 8.85 -2.71
N PHE A 66 -10.84 9.68 -3.30
CA PHE A 66 -11.68 10.61 -2.57
C PHE A 66 -13.14 10.16 -2.59
N VAL A 67 -13.82 10.36 -1.46
CA VAL A 67 -15.28 10.26 -1.34
C VAL A 67 -15.79 11.66 -0.97
N GLY A 68 -16.48 12.31 -1.89
CA GLY A 68 -16.67 13.76 -1.79
C GLY A 68 -15.32 14.49 -1.75
N ASP A 69 -15.11 15.32 -0.73
CA ASP A 69 -13.86 16.05 -0.53
C ASP A 69 -12.90 15.39 0.48
N ARG A 70 -13.27 14.22 1.00
CA ARG A 70 -12.45 13.49 1.96
C ARG A 70 -11.53 12.49 1.29
N LEU A 71 -10.27 12.52 1.65
CA LEU A 71 -9.30 11.49 1.26
C LEU A 71 -9.63 10.19 1.99
N ALA A 72 -10.13 9.21 1.26
CA ALA A 72 -10.60 7.93 1.78
C ALA A 72 -9.56 6.81 1.68
N GLY A 73 -8.63 6.90 0.73
CA GLY A 73 -7.58 5.89 0.55
C GLY A 73 -6.39 6.43 -0.23
N VAL A 74 -5.22 5.82 0.02
CA VAL A 74 -3.98 6.04 -0.72
C VAL A 74 -3.26 4.71 -0.89
N ALA A 75 -2.77 4.44 -2.09
CA ALA A 75 -1.83 3.37 -2.35
C ALA A 75 -0.55 3.91 -2.99
N MET A 76 0.59 3.34 -2.62
CA MET A 76 1.91 3.73 -3.13
C MET A 76 2.67 2.49 -3.61
N ALA A 77 3.42 2.65 -4.68
CA ALA A 77 4.23 1.61 -5.28
C ALA A 77 5.56 2.17 -5.78
N MET A 78 6.58 1.32 -5.80
CA MET A 78 7.92 1.62 -6.30
C MET A 78 8.56 0.36 -6.88
N SER A 79 9.71 0.46 -7.52
CA SER A 79 10.46 -0.74 -7.91
C SER A 79 10.86 -1.56 -6.68
N LEU A 80 10.74 -2.89 -6.77
CA LEU A 80 11.08 -3.80 -5.68
C LEU A 80 12.55 -3.71 -5.25
N GLN A 81 13.46 -3.28 -6.14
CA GLN A 81 14.88 -3.04 -5.81
C GLN A 81 15.09 -2.01 -4.68
N HIS A 82 14.06 -1.20 -4.36
CA HIS A 82 14.12 -0.26 -3.24
C HIS A 82 13.69 -0.87 -1.88
N ASP A 83 13.13 -2.08 -1.87
CA ASP A 83 12.82 -2.80 -0.64
C ASP A 83 14.01 -3.66 -0.21
N ARG A 84 14.79 -3.15 0.76
CA ARG A 84 15.99 -3.82 1.26
C ARG A 84 15.70 -5.07 2.10
N ASP A 85 14.46 -5.23 2.55
CA ASP A 85 14.04 -6.38 3.35
C ASP A 85 13.61 -7.57 2.49
N PHE A 86 13.44 -7.36 1.18
CA PHE A 86 13.03 -8.43 0.27
C PHE A 86 14.13 -9.49 0.14
N PRO A 87 13.85 -10.78 0.40
CA PRO A 87 14.85 -11.84 0.38
C PRO A 87 15.17 -12.32 -1.05
N ALA A 88 15.73 -11.44 -1.87
CA ALA A 88 15.98 -11.68 -3.30
C ALA A 88 16.84 -12.92 -3.56
N ALA A 89 17.82 -13.20 -2.71
CA ALA A 89 18.70 -14.36 -2.85
C ALA A 89 17.95 -15.70 -2.70
N GLU A 90 16.86 -15.72 -1.94
CA GLU A 90 16.02 -16.90 -1.72
C GLU A 90 14.95 -17.06 -2.82
N LEU A 91 14.70 -16.02 -3.61
CA LEU A 91 13.64 -15.94 -4.61
C LEU A 91 14.18 -15.53 -6.01
N PRO A 92 15.13 -16.29 -6.58
CA PRO A 92 15.80 -15.90 -7.84
C PRO A 92 14.86 -15.84 -9.06
N ALA A 93 13.68 -16.44 -8.97
CA ALA A 93 12.66 -16.38 -10.02
C ALA A 93 11.95 -15.01 -10.08
N ILE A 94 12.06 -14.18 -9.05
CA ILE A 94 11.48 -12.84 -8.98
C ILE A 94 12.58 -11.83 -9.25
N ALA A 95 12.64 -11.30 -10.48
CA ALA A 95 13.61 -10.29 -10.87
C ALA A 95 13.24 -8.93 -10.25
N VAL A 96 14.01 -8.47 -9.25
CA VAL A 96 13.71 -7.24 -8.48
C VAL A 96 13.65 -6.00 -9.37
N GLU A 97 14.44 -5.94 -10.44
CA GLU A 97 14.47 -4.82 -11.39
C GLU A 97 13.21 -4.75 -12.27
N ARG A 98 12.51 -5.87 -12.41
CA ARG A 98 11.31 -6.02 -13.22
C ARG A 98 10.05 -6.22 -12.39
N SER A 99 10.15 -6.03 -11.09
CA SER A 99 9.05 -6.20 -10.14
C SER A 99 8.63 -4.87 -9.52
N LEU A 100 7.31 -4.63 -9.51
CA LEU A 100 6.70 -3.54 -8.75
C LEU A 100 6.51 -3.98 -7.31
N TYR A 101 6.82 -3.13 -6.36
CA TYR A 101 6.50 -3.30 -4.95
C TYR A 101 5.40 -2.33 -4.54
N ILE A 102 4.22 -2.84 -4.18
CA ILE A 102 3.17 -2.05 -3.55
C ILE A 102 3.53 -1.89 -2.08
N SER A 103 4.04 -0.71 -1.73
CA SER A 103 4.62 -0.43 -0.42
C SER A 103 3.57 -0.06 0.63
N GLU A 104 2.49 0.61 0.21
CA GLU A 104 1.40 1.06 1.09
C GLU A 104 0.04 0.90 0.42
N VAL A 105 -0.93 0.41 1.19
CA VAL A 105 -2.36 0.45 0.86
C VAL A 105 -3.11 0.85 2.12
N MET A 106 -3.64 2.06 2.13
CA MET A 106 -4.28 2.67 3.30
C MET A 106 -5.72 3.05 2.97
N VAL A 107 -6.66 2.67 3.82
CA VAL A 107 -8.06 3.08 3.71
C VAL A 107 -8.52 3.58 5.07
N HIS A 108 -9.09 4.79 5.08
CA HIS A 108 -9.67 5.38 6.28
C HIS A 108 -10.78 4.47 6.85
N ALA A 109 -10.83 4.30 8.15
CA ALA A 109 -11.74 3.36 8.82
C ALA A 109 -13.21 3.51 8.39
N ASP A 110 -13.69 4.75 8.27
CA ASP A 110 -15.08 5.06 7.88
C ASP A 110 -15.44 4.62 6.44
N TYR A 111 -14.44 4.31 5.63
CA TYR A 111 -14.62 3.95 4.21
C TYR A 111 -14.21 2.51 3.89
N ARG A 112 -13.85 1.72 4.90
CA ARG A 112 -13.54 0.29 4.73
C ARG A 112 -14.77 -0.50 4.29
N GLY A 113 -14.54 -1.64 3.64
CA GLY A 113 -15.62 -2.50 3.13
C GLY A 113 -16.32 -1.98 1.88
N ARG A 114 -15.85 -0.89 1.26
CA ARG A 114 -16.43 -0.26 0.06
C ARG A 114 -15.64 -0.54 -1.22
N GLY A 115 -14.72 -1.49 -1.21
CA GLY A 115 -13.92 -1.85 -2.37
C GLY A 115 -12.79 -0.87 -2.73
N ILE A 116 -12.50 0.14 -1.89
CA ILE A 116 -11.50 1.18 -2.18
C ILE A 116 -10.10 0.59 -2.32
N ALA A 117 -9.68 -0.31 -1.41
CA ALA A 117 -8.38 -0.96 -1.50
C ALA A 117 -8.24 -1.75 -2.81
N ARG A 118 -9.29 -2.50 -3.19
CA ARG A 118 -9.31 -3.22 -4.45
C ARG A 118 -9.17 -2.28 -5.65
N GLN A 119 -9.95 -1.20 -5.69
CA GLN A 119 -9.90 -0.21 -6.76
C GLN A 119 -8.50 0.38 -6.93
N MET A 120 -7.84 0.71 -5.80
CA MET A 120 -6.47 1.25 -5.82
C MET A 120 -5.46 0.24 -6.35
N VAL A 121 -5.52 -1.01 -5.88
CA VAL A 121 -4.59 -2.07 -6.32
C VAL A 121 -4.82 -2.41 -7.78
N ASP A 122 -6.06 -2.54 -8.24
CA ASP A 122 -6.39 -2.80 -9.64
C ASP A 122 -5.82 -1.70 -10.58
N ASP A 123 -5.90 -0.42 -10.18
CA ASP A 123 -5.28 0.70 -10.94
C ASP A 123 -3.74 0.58 -10.97
N LEU A 124 -3.11 0.27 -9.83
CA LEU A 124 -1.65 0.08 -9.79
C LEU A 124 -1.22 -1.08 -10.71
N LEU A 125 -1.94 -2.20 -10.69
CA LEU A 125 -1.67 -3.35 -11.56
C LEU A 125 -1.84 -2.98 -13.03
N ALA A 126 -2.93 -2.30 -13.40
CA ALA A 126 -3.19 -1.88 -14.78
C ALA A 126 -2.09 -0.95 -15.33
N ARG A 127 -1.53 -0.09 -14.49
CA ARG A 127 -0.44 0.83 -14.87
C ARG A 127 0.94 0.17 -14.89
N ALA A 128 1.08 -0.99 -14.25
CA ALA A 128 2.35 -1.70 -14.12
C ALA A 128 2.69 -2.58 -15.33
N VAL A 129 1.68 -3.06 -16.08
CA VAL A 129 1.83 -4.12 -17.10
C VAL A 129 2.84 -3.82 -18.21
N ASP A 130 3.00 -2.55 -18.58
CA ASP A 130 3.94 -2.15 -19.64
C ASP A 130 5.41 -2.06 -19.18
N THR A 131 5.63 -2.01 -17.86
CA THR A 131 6.97 -1.77 -17.28
C THR A 131 7.47 -2.95 -16.47
N PHE A 132 6.57 -3.62 -15.73
CA PHE A 132 6.90 -4.68 -14.79
C PHE A 132 6.31 -6.02 -15.25
N THR A 133 6.96 -7.10 -14.86
CA THR A 133 6.49 -8.47 -15.12
C THR A 133 5.87 -9.11 -13.89
N ASP A 134 6.19 -8.57 -12.72
CA ASP A 134 5.81 -9.14 -11.43
C ASP A 134 5.42 -8.03 -10.46
N VAL A 135 4.54 -8.34 -9.53
CA VAL A 135 4.14 -7.43 -8.45
C VAL A 135 4.27 -8.16 -7.12
N VAL A 136 4.84 -7.47 -6.15
CA VAL A 136 5.03 -7.94 -4.79
C VAL A 136 4.32 -6.97 -3.83
N ILE A 137 3.69 -7.50 -2.81
CA ILE A 137 3.12 -6.74 -1.69
C ILE A 137 3.50 -7.41 -0.38
N ARG A 138 3.71 -6.62 0.67
CA ARG A 138 4.04 -7.12 2.00
C ARG A 138 2.94 -6.76 2.99
N VAL A 139 2.49 -7.75 3.76
CA VAL A 139 1.38 -7.61 4.69
C VAL A 139 1.68 -8.31 6.02
N TRP A 140 1.17 -7.79 7.13
CA TRP A 140 1.21 -8.44 8.41
C TRP A 140 0.37 -9.72 8.39
N ASP A 141 0.91 -10.84 8.90
CA ASP A 141 0.24 -12.14 8.87
C ASP A 141 -1.09 -12.19 9.66
N LYS A 142 -1.29 -11.26 10.60
CA LYS A 142 -2.55 -11.10 11.34
C LYS A 142 -3.59 -10.22 10.62
N ASN A 143 -3.22 -9.51 9.55
CA ASN A 143 -4.17 -8.69 8.79
C ASN A 143 -4.97 -9.56 7.81
N LEU A 144 -5.88 -10.37 8.35
CA LEU A 144 -6.68 -11.33 7.58
C LEU A 144 -7.52 -10.68 6.47
N PRO A 145 -8.16 -9.50 6.68
CA PRO A 145 -8.89 -8.83 5.60
C PRO A 145 -8.02 -8.46 4.40
N ALA A 146 -6.80 -7.97 4.64
CA ALA A 146 -5.86 -7.65 3.58
C ALA A 146 -5.36 -8.90 2.85
N LEU A 147 -5.01 -9.96 3.59
CA LEU A 147 -4.62 -11.25 3.01
C LEU A 147 -5.72 -11.82 2.12
N ALA A 148 -6.96 -11.79 2.57
CA ALA A 148 -8.11 -12.28 1.80
C ALA A 148 -8.30 -11.46 0.50
N LEU A 149 -8.16 -10.13 0.57
CA LEU A 149 -8.23 -9.26 -0.60
C LEU A 149 -7.13 -9.60 -1.62
N TYR A 150 -5.88 -9.66 -1.18
CA TYR A 150 -4.75 -9.91 -2.08
C TYR A 150 -4.80 -11.30 -2.69
N HIS A 151 -5.24 -12.32 -1.93
CA HIS A 151 -5.47 -13.65 -2.47
C HIS A 151 -6.53 -13.62 -3.60
N LYS A 152 -7.65 -12.93 -3.40
CA LYS A 152 -8.67 -12.74 -4.45
C LYS A 152 -8.15 -11.99 -5.68
N LEU A 153 -7.14 -11.17 -5.51
CA LEU A 153 -6.45 -10.46 -6.60
C LEU A 153 -5.33 -11.29 -7.24
N GLY A 154 -5.19 -12.57 -6.90
CA GLY A 154 -4.24 -13.49 -7.49
C GLY A 154 -2.82 -13.40 -6.93
N PHE A 155 -2.64 -12.82 -5.75
CA PHE A 155 -1.37 -12.83 -5.04
C PHE A 155 -1.24 -14.07 -4.16
N TYR A 156 -0.04 -14.66 -4.13
CA TYR A 156 0.27 -15.85 -3.33
C TYR A 156 1.51 -15.64 -2.46
N PRO A 157 1.56 -16.22 -1.24
CA PRO A 157 2.71 -16.12 -0.36
C PRO A 157 3.98 -16.72 -0.99
N VAL A 158 5.10 -15.99 -0.90
CA VAL A 158 6.41 -16.45 -1.41
C VAL A 158 7.51 -16.41 -0.37
N ALA A 159 7.41 -15.55 0.63
CA ALA A 159 8.37 -15.44 1.71
C ALA A 159 7.76 -14.80 2.96
N SER A 160 8.47 -14.86 4.07
CA SER A 160 8.11 -14.09 5.27
C SER A 160 9.35 -13.56 5.95
N ILE A 161 9.22 -12.40 6.58
CA ILE A 161 10.25 -11.76 7.40
C ILE A 161 9.69 -11.39 8.77
N ARG A 162 10.57 -11.16 9.73
CA ARG A 162 10.23 -10.59 11.04
C ARG A 162 10.74 -9.18 11.10
N GLN A 163 9.92 -8.28 11.61
CA GLN A 163 10.28 -6.89 11.85
C GLN A 163 9.92 -6.52 13.29
N THR A 164 10.82 -5.82 13.95
CA THR A 164 10.49 -5.20 15.25
C THR A 164 9.74 -3.91 14.99
N LYS A 165 8.58 -3.77 15.61
CA LYS A 165 7.73 -2.59 15.61
C LYS A 165 7.49 -2.13 17.04
N LEU A 166 6.86 -0.98 17.21
CA LEU A 166 6.47 -0.47 18.53
C LEU A 166 4.95 -0.52 18.67
N GLU A 167 4.45 -1.02 19.79
CA GLU A 167 3.04 -0.90 20.19
C GLU A 167 2.77 0.40 20.97
N ALA A 168 3.81 0.90 21.65
CA ALA A 168 3.85 2.17 22.37
C ALA A 168 5.31 2.67 22.40
N PRO A 169 5.58 3.95 22.76
CA PRO A 169 6.94 4.43 22.95
C PRO A 169 7.74 3.52 23.88
N GLY A 170 8.88 2.99 23.38
CA GLY A 170 9.77 2.09 24.14
C GLY A 170 9.24 0.67 24.36
N ARG A 171 8.11 0.28 23.77
CA ARG A 171 7.53 -1.07 23.87
C ARG A 171 7.58 -1.81 22.53
N PRO A 172 8.67 -2.53 22.23
CA PRO A 172 8.82 -3.27 20.99
C PRO A 172 7.96 -4.53 20.97
N PHE A 173 7.51 -4.92 19.77
CA PHE A 173 6.95 -6.23 19.51
C PHE A 173 7.41 -6.74 18.15
N GLU A 174 7.41 -8.06 17.97
CA GLU A 174 7.72 -8.67 16.70
C GLU A 174 6.47 -8.80 15.81
N MET A 175 6.62 -8.38 14.57
CA MET A 175 5.61 -8.50 13.53
C MET A 175 6.14 -9.40 12.42
N ARG A 176 5.44 -10.50 12.15
CA ARG A 176 5.74 -11.32 10.99
C ARG A 176 5.03 -10.75 9.78
N LYS A 177 5.80 -10.42 8.76
CA LYS A 177 5.31 -9.91 7.47
C LYS A 177 5.44 -11.00 6.41
N ILE A 178 4.40 -11.15 5.60
CA ILE A 178 4.37 -12.07 4.48
C ILE A 178 4.52 -11.26 3.20
N TYR A 179 5.43 -11.70 2.33
CA TYR A 179 5.51 -11.25 0.96
C TYR A 179 4.57 -12.09 0.10
N LEU A 180 3.70 -11.42 -0.62
CA LEU A 180 2.81 -12.01 -1.61
C LEU A 180 3.26 -11.56 -3.00
N HIS A 181 3.19 -12.46 -3.95
CA HIS A 181 3.64 -12.25 -5.33
C HIS A 181 2.51 -12.56 -6.32
N ARG A 182 2.47 -11.80 -7.39
CA ARG A 182 1.64 -12.04 -8.56
C ARG A 182 2.43 -11.74 -9.83
N SER A 183 2.46 -12.66 -10.79
CA SER A 183 2.92 -12.36 -12.15
C SER A 183 1.85 -11.58 -12.90
N ILE A 184 2.28 -10.54 -13.63
CA ILE A 184 1.41 -9.72 -14.48
C ILE A 184 1.84 -9.79 -15.95
N ARG A 185 2.69 -10.76 -16.30
CA ARG A 185 3.03 -11.04 -17.70
C ARG A 185 1.75 -11.39 -18.46
N SER A 186 1.59 -10.84 -19.65
CA SER A 186 0.63 -11.39 -20.60
C SER A 186 1.01 -12.86 -20.83
N ALA A 187 0.05 -13.76 -20.75
CA ALA A 187 0.25 -15.11 -21.28
C ALA A 187 0.47 -14.94 -22.79
N ASP A 188 1.68 -15.24 -23.24
CA ASP A 188 1.99 -15.36 -24.67
C ASP A 188 1.18 -16.50 -25.29
#